data_099792cd8f7d0d1aa60a873671d7b78d
#
_entry.id   099792cd8f7d0d1aa60a873671d7b78d
#
_cell.length_a   1.000
_cell.length_b   1.000
_cell.length_c   1.000
_cell.angle_alpha   90.00
_cell.angle_beta   90.00
_cell.angle_gamma   90.00
#
_symmetry.space_group_name_H-M   'P 1'
#
loop_
_entity.id
_entity.type
_entity.pdbx_description
1 polymer ?
#
loop_
_entity_poly.entity_id
_entity_poly.type
_entity_poly.pdbx_seq_one_letter_code
_entity_poly.pdbx_strand_id
1 'polypeptide(L)'
;MSTAIVRHILVKDIAQAEALKQKLKNGADFAKLAKQHSICNSANRGGELGEVKKGQLVPVIDKLVFSAPEKVLQGPIKSKFGYHLLEVKFRMGSLR
;
A
#
# COMPACT_ATOMS: atom_id res chain seq x y z
N MET A 1 -9.99 5.86 18.09
CA MET A 1 -9.29 4.89 17.40
C MET A 1 -9.04 5.29 16.01
N SER A 2 -7.89 5.02 15.45
CA SER A 2 -7.56 5.41 14.09
C SER A 2 -7.73 4.24 13.15
N THR A 3 -8.40 4.46 12.05
CA THR A 3 -8.55 3.45 11.01
C THR A 3 -8.24 4.08 9.66
N ALA A 4 -7.93 3.26 8.68
CA ALA A 4 -7.65 3.73 7.33
C ALA A 4 -8.10 2.69 6.32
N ILE A 5 -8.46 3.14 5.14
CA ILE A 5 -8.74 2.25 4.02
C ILE A 5 -7.51 2.33 3.13
N VAL A 6 -6.87 1.21 2.91
CA VAL A 6 -5.55 1.16 2.30
C VAL A 6 -5.49 0.11 1.21
N ARG A 7 -4.68 0.34 0.20
CA ARG A 7 -4.34 -0.69 -0.77
C ARG A 7 -2.85 -0.71 -0.98
N HIS A 8 -2.29 -1.87 -1.32
CA HIS A 8 -0.87 -1.98 -1.53
C HIS A 8 -0.51 -3.07 -2.55
N ILE A 9 0.73 -3.01 -3.01
CA ILE A 9 1.32 -4.03 -3.86
C ILE A 9 2.61 -4.43 -3.18
N LEU A 10 2.83 -5.73 -2.99
CA LEU A 10 4.05 -6.24 -2.37
C LEU A 10 4.80 -7.07 -3.39
N VAL A 11 6.07 -6.76 -3.60
CA VAL A 11 6.95 -7.53 -4.49
C VAL A 11 8.28 -7.76 -3.80
N LYS A 12 9.04 -8.72 -4.28
CA LYS A 12 10.30 -9.08 -3.64
C LYS A 12 11.48 -8.24 -4.10
N ASP A 13 11.39 -7.62 -5.28
CA ASP A 13 12.53 -7.00 -5.92
C ASP A 13 12.32 -5.50 -6.03
N ILE A 14 13.31 -4.72 -5.59
CA ILE A 14 13.22 -3.27 -5.67
C ILE A 14 13.06 -2.78 -7.11
N ALA A 15 13.73 -3.43 -8.06
CA ALA A 15 13.62 -3.02 -9.46
C ALA A 15 12.19 -3.19 -9.98
N GLN A 16 11.53 -4.27 -9.58
CA GLN A 16 10.14 -4.51 -9.95
C GLN A 16 9.24 -3.45 -9.30
N ALA A 17 9.48 -3.13 -8.04
CA ALA A 17 8.70 -2.12 -7.33
C ALA A 17 8.83 -0.75 -8.01
N GLU A 18 10.04 -0.37 -8.40
CA GLU A 18 10.26 0.90 -9.08
C GLU A 18 9.58 0.94 -10.44
N ALA A 19 9.62 -0.17 -11.18
CA ALA A 19 8.96 -0.23 -12.47
C ALA A 19 7.44 -0.09 -12.34
N LEU A 20 6.86 -0.74 -11.34
CA LEU A 20 5.44 -0.66 -11.09
C LEU A 20 5.03 0.75 -10.63
N LYS A 21 5.88 1.37 -9.80
CA LYS A 21 5.63 2.74 -9.37
C LYS A 21 5.56 3.67 -10.56
N GLN A 22 6.47 3.51 -11.51
CA GLN A 22 6.49 4.34 -12.70
C GLN A 22 5.22 4.14 -13.54
N LYS A 23 4.76 2.90 -13.69
CA LYS A 23 3.53 2.64 -14.40
C LYS A 23 2.34 3.28 -13.71
N LEU A 24 2.28 3.22 -12.39
CA LEU A 24 1.19 3.84 -11.64
C LEU A 24 1.21 5.35 -11.79
N LYS A 25 2.39 5.96 -11.78
CA LYS A 25 2.51 7.40 -11.97
C LYS A 25 2.04 7.82 -13.37
N ASN A 26 2.14 6.91 -14.34
CA ASN A 26 1.72 7.17 -15.69
C ASN A 26 0.26 6.76 -15.94
N GLY A 27 -0.48 6.46 -14.91
CA GLY A 27 -1.92 6.22 -15.03
C GLY A 27 -2.37 4.78 -15.09
N ALA A 28 -1.47 3.82 -14.85
CA ALA A 28 -1.89 2.42 -14.87
C ALA A 28 -2.85 2.11 -13.72
N ASP A 29 -3.67 1.09 -13.92
CA ASP A 29 -4.67 0.69 -12.94
C ASP A 29 -4.01 -0.06 -11.79
N PHE A 30 -4.10 0.48 -10.58
CA PHE A 30 -3.51 -0.11 -9.39
C PHE A 30 -4.03 -1.54 -9.14
N ALA A 31 -5.33 -1.73 -9.22
CA ALA A 31 -5.91 -3.04 -8.95
C ALA A 31 -5.40 -4.09 -9.92
N LYS A 32 -5.28 -3.73 -11.18
CA LYS A 32 -4.80 -4.65 -12.20
C LYS A 32 -3.36 -5.04 -11.96
N LEU A 33 -2.51 -4.07 -11.64
CA LEU A 33 -1.10 -4.35 -11.36
C LEU A 33 -0.97 -5.19 -10.08
N ALA A 34 -1.79 -4.92 -9.08
CA ALA A 34 -1.77 -5.71 -7.86
C ALA A 34 -2.12 -7.17 -8.15
N LYS A 35 -3.15 -7.40 -8.95
CA LYS A 35 -3.56 -8.76 -9.29
C LYS A 35 -2.47 -9.50 -10.08
N GLN A 36 -1.75 -8.79 -10.91
CA GLN A 36 -0.73 -9.42 -11.75
C GLN A 36 0.58 -9.65 -11.03
N HIS A 37 0.97 -8.78 -10.11
CA HIS A 37 2.33 -8.77 -9.59
C HIS A 37 2.47 -8.90 -8.09
N SER A 38 1.46 -8.52 -7.33
CA SER A 38 1.60 -8.53 -5.87
C SER A 38 1.64 -9.95 -5.33
N ILE A 39 2.57 -10.21 -4.41
CA ILE A 39 2.68 -11.52 -3.79
C ILE A 39 1.89 -11.60 -2.48
N CYS A 40 1.21 -10.54 -2.12
CA CYS A 40 0.35 -10.55 -0.94
C CYS A 40 -1.02 -11.12 -1.31
N ASN A 41 -1.69 -11.79 -0.36
CA ASN A 41 -3.02 -12.33 -0.60
C ASN A 41 -4.02 -11.27 -1.03
N SER A 42 -3.82 -10.02 -0.66
CA SER A 42 -4.70 -8.93 -1.07
C SER A 42 -4.67 -8.71 -2.59
N ALA A 43 -3.72 -9.31 -3.31
CA ALA A 43 -3.67 -9.22 -4.76
C ALA A 43 -5.00 -9.65 -5.38
N ASN A 44 -5.65 -10.65 -4.79
CA ASN A 44 -6.92 -11.14 -5.30
C ASN A 44 -8.03 -10.08 -5.23
N ARG A 45 -7.85 -9.07 -4.40
CA ARG A 45 -8.81 -7.99 -4.26
C ARG A 45 -8.24 -6.69 -4.83
N GLY A 46 -7.31 -6.79 -5.77
CA GLY A 46 -6.69 -5.60 -6.37
C GLY A 46 -5.79 -4.83 -5.42
N GLY A 47 -5.24 -5.51 -4.44
CA GLY A 47 -4.37 -4.90 -3.43
C GLY A 47 -5.10 -4.27 -2.26
N GLU A 48 -6.43 -4.34 -2.24
CA GLU A 48 -7.21 -3.74 -1.16
C GLU A 48 -7.02 -4.48 0.15
N LEU A 49 -6.56 -3.76 1.16
CA LEU A 49 -6.47 -4.31 2.49
C LEU A 49 -7.74 -4.04 3.29
N GLY A 50 -8.60 -3.17 2.73
CA GLY A 50 -9.82 -2.78 3.41
C GLY A 50 -9.51 -1.86 4.57
N GLU A 51 -10.33 -1.93 5.60
CA GLU A 51 -10.16 -1.09 6.76
C GLU A 51 -9.10 -1.69 7.67
N VAL A 52 -8.07 -0.94 7.98
CA VAL A 52 -7.03 -1.37 8.91
C VAL A 52 -6.98 -0.45 10.10
N LYS A 53 -6.66 -1.00 11.26
CA LYS A 53 -6.55 -0.24 12.48
C LYS A 53 -5.09 -0.05 12.84
N LYS A 54 -4.79 1.02 13.55
CA LYS A 54 -3.45 1.27 14.00
C LYS A 54 -2.94 0.09 14.79
N GLY A 55 -1.74 -0.35 14.47
CA GLY A 55 -1.12 -1.51 15.13
C GLY A 55 -1.33 -2.85 14.46
N GLN A 56 -2.14 -2.90 13.39
CA GLN A 56 -2.39 -4.19 12.73
C GLN A 56 -1.33 -4.57 11.71
N LEU A 57 -0.62 -3.61 11.18
CA LEU A 57 0.36 -3.86 10.12
C LEU A 57 1.77 -3.85 10.70
N VAL A 58 2.75 -4.32 9.92
CA VAL A 58 4.13 -4.25 10.38
C VAL A 58 4.48 -2.80 10.68
N PRO A 59 5.33 -2.53 11.67
CA PRO A 59 5.53 -1.16 12.16
C PRO A 59 5.87 -0.11 11.10
N VAL A 60 6.73 -0.43 10.15
CA VAL A 60 7.11 0.55 9.15
C VAL A 60 5.94 0.93 8.26
N ILE A 61 5.07 -0.02 7.94
CA ILE A 61 3.89 0.23 7.12
C ILE A 61 2.81 0.92 7.95
N ASP A 62 2.63 0.48 9.17
CA ASP A 62 1.64 1.07 10.08
C ASP A 62 1.91 2.56 10.26
N LYS A 63 3.16 2.92 10.53
CA LYS A 63 3.53 4.31 10.71
C LYS A 63 3.23 5.13 9.46
N LEU A 64 3.54 4.58 8.30
CA LEU A 64 3.29 5.27 7.06
C LEU A 64 1.80 5.45 6.79
N VAL A 65 1.00 4.41 7.03
CA VAL A 65 -0.44 4.47 6.79
C VAL A 65 -1.09 5.59 7.61
N PHE A 66 -0.60 5.82 8.81
CA PHE A 66 -1.21 6.81 9.69
C PHE A 66 -0.51 8.17 9.67
N SER A 67 0.43 8.37 8.74
CA SER A 67 1.09 9.66 8.60
C SER A 67 1.11 10.19 7.16
N ALA A 68 1.04 9.32 6.16
CA ALA A 68 1.13 9.75 4.77
C ALA A 68 -0.15 10.47 4.31
N PRO A 69 -0.05 11.37 3.35
CA PRO A 69 -1.23 12.01 2.81
C PRO A 69 -2.13 10.99 2.09
N GLU A 70 -3.43 11.23 2.12
CA GLU A 70 -4.38 10.37 1.44
C GLU A 70 -4.22 10.51 -0.07
N LYS A 71 -4.46 9.41 -0.78
CA LYS A 71 -4.52 9.37 -2.24
C LYS A 71 -3.19 9.68 -2.93
N VAL A 72 -2.09 9.57 -2.20
CA VAL A 72 -0.76 9.77 -2.76
C VAL A 72 -0.01 8.45 -2.68
N LEU A 73 0.52 7.99 -3.79
CA LEU A 73 1.28 6.74 -3.84
C LEU A 73 2.56 6.88 -3.03
N GLN A 74 2.82 5.92 -2.16
CA GLN A 74 4.01 5.88 -1.33
C GLN A 74 4.85 4.67 -1.68
N GLY A 75 6.14 4.80 -1.54
CA GLY A 75 7.05 3.68 -1.71
C GLY A 75 7.99 3.85 -2.88
N PRO A 76 8.80 2.84 -3.13
CA PRO A 76 8.83 1.54 -2.45
C PRO A 76 9.32 1.62 -1.01
N ILE A 77 8.65 0.87 -0.13
CA ILE A 77 9.02 0.83 1.28
C ILE A 77 9.44 -0.58 1.60
N LYS A 78 10.63 -0.76 2.14
CA LYS A 78 11.12 -2.08 2.47
C LYS A 78 10.56 -2.56 3.80
N SER A 79 10.16 -3.83 3.84
CA SER A 79 9.81 -4.50 5.09
C SER A 79 10.42 -5.88 5.05
N LYS A 80 10.19 -6.68 6.08
CA LYS A 80 10.71 -8.05 6.09
C LYS A 80 10.07 -8.93 5.01
N PHE A 81 8.97 -8.49 4.40
CA PHE A 81 8.31 -9.27 3.38
C PHE A 81 8.75 -8.89 1.96
N GLY A 82 9.38 -7.76 1.79
CA GLY A 82 9.78 -7.28 0.47
C GLY A 82 9.58 -5.77 0.36
N TYR A 83 9.13 -5.32 -0.80
CA TYR A 83 8.94 -3.89 -1.07
C TYR A 83 7.48 -3.60 -1.34
N HIS A 84 6.96 -2.59 -0.66
CA HIS A 84 5.55 -2.22 -0.74
C HIS A 84 5.38 -0.94 -1.52
N LEU A 85 4.39 -0.91 -2.38
CA LEU A 85 3.83 0.33 -2.92
C LEU A 85 2.47 0.46 -2.25
N LEU A 86 2.17 1.61 -1.69
CA LEU A 86 1.03 1.77 -0.81
C LEU A 86 0.29 3.05 -1.09
N GLU A 87 -1.01 3.02 -0.97
CA GLU A 87 -1.81 4.22 -1.06
C GLU A 87 -2.88 4.20 0.03
N VAL A 88 -2.95 5.26 0.82
CA VAL A 88 -4.01 5.42 1.80
C VAL A 88 -5.16 6.07 1.05
N LYS A 89 -6.25 5.34 0.85
CA LYS A 89 -7.38 5.87 0.11
C LYS A 89 -8.18 6.84 0.98
N PHE A 90 -8.22 6.58 2.28
CA PHE A 90 -9.08 7.32 3.16
C PHE A 90 -8.69 7.00 4.59
N ARG A 91 -8.63 8.00 5.45
CA ARG A 91 -8.28 7.79 6.85
C ARG A 91 -9.31 8.46 7.73
N MET A 92 -9.73 7.77 8.81
CA MET A 92 -10.66 8.34 9.73
C MET A 92 -10.25 7.99 11.14
N GLY A 93 -10.87 8.63 12.12
CA GLY A 93 -10.55 8.39 13.48
C GLY A 93 -10.18 9.63 14.13
N SER A 94 -9.47 9.52 15.17
CA SER A 94 -9.28 10.60 15.91
C SER A 94 -8.52 11.54 15.30
N LEU A 95 -8.87 12.62 15.26
CA LEU A 95 -8.26 13.61 14.82
C LEU A 95 -8.00 14.42 15.73
N ARG A 96 -7.95 14.23 16.64
CA ARG A 96 -7.81 15.15 17.53
C ARG A 96 -7.39 14.69 18.55
#